data_bfb9b10ac71dfb78e5ddb2756bb4050e
#
_entry.id   bfb9b10ac71dfb78e5ddb2756bb4050e
#
_cell.length_a   1.000
_cell.length_b   1.000
_cell.length_c   1.000
_cell.angle_alpha   90.00
_cell.angle_beta   90.00
_cell.angle_gamma   90.00
#
_symmetry.space_group_name_H-M   'P 1'
#
loop_
_entity.id
_entity.type
_entity.pdbx_description
1 polymer ?
#
loop_
_entity_poly.entity_id
_entity_poly.type
_entity_poly.pdbx_seq_one_letter_code
_entity_poly.pdbx_strand_id
1 'polypeptide(L)'
;AGYGNKAKPHFFLARLEKTIEQQGYRIYISAEEYARDLSAPPAMSLGKEIFIRRESLRRMLWEKLEEWRWNKPDNAMGRAIRCYEFDNDLDAALDQMTEAETESLVLHEIGEVRAGDALGDCWHEMIEAFPRSRLELMARAVRDHLADALSTLPSLIERAHPPALHFYFANLSGMRKQIYPALLDAYHHWVEYNDVSQLEHLVDTGRQHWLQVAQQLIQLHESRVRTAWQDMESLIEKKQL
;
A
#
# COMPACT_ATOMS: atom_id res chain seq x y z
N ALA A 1 14.73 -14.15 -7.04
CA ALA A 1 15.45 -13.69 -5.84
C ALA A 1 15.83 -12.22 -6.03
N GLY A 2 15.65 -11.41 -5.03
CA GLY A 2 16.00 -10.00 -5.01
C GLY A 2 16.72 -9.65 -3.71
N TYR A 3 17.08 -8.39 -3.55
CA TYR A 3 17.71 -7.90 -2.32
C TYR A 3 16.75 -6.93 -1.64
N GLY A 4 16.43 -7.21 -0.37
CA GLY A 4 15.68 -6.29 0.48
C GLY A 4 16.58 -5.29 1.21
N ASN A 5 16.01 -4.55 2.16
CA ASN A 5 16.75 -3.61 3.00
C ASN A 5 17.99 -4.27 3.60
N LYS A 6 19.14 -3.59 3.55
CA LYS A 6 20.47 -4.04 4.00
C LYS A 6 21.06 -5.19 3.19
N ALA A 7 20.81 -5.25 1.89
CA ALA A 7 21.33 -6.26 0.97
C ALA A 7 21.05 -7.72 1.41
N LYS A 8 20.03 -7.95 2.23
CA LYS A 8 19.60 -9.31 2.56
C LYS A 8 18.85 -9.88 1.35
N PRO A 9 19.24 -11.07 0.88
CA PRO A 9 18.55 -11.70 -0.22
C PRO A 9 17.12 -12.08 0.24
N HIS A 10 16.13 -11.71 -0.58
CA HIS A 10 14.79 -12.24 -0.47
C HIS A 10 14.58 -13.29 -1.56
N PHE A 11 14.07 -14.42 -1.20
CA PHE A 11 13.75 -15.46 -2.16
C PHE A 11 12.43 -16.15 -1.82
N PHE A 12 11.78 -16.65 -2.84
CA PHE A 12 10.75 -17.67 -2.74
C PHE A 12 10.84 -18.60 -3.96
N LEU A 13 10.37 -19.80 -3.79
CA LEU A 13 10.20 -20.79 -4.85
C LEU A 13 8.73 -21.20 -4.84
N ALA A 14 8.04 -20.98 -5.94
CA ALA A 14 6.62 -21.27 -6.05
C ALA A 14 6.27 -21.72 -7.47
N ARG A 15 5.12 -22.37 -7.61
CA ARG A 15 4.55 -22.70 -8.92
C ARG A 15 4.00 -21.42 -9.55
N LEU A 16 4.45 -21.08 -10.76
CA LEU A 16 3.86 -20.00 -11.53
C LEU A 16 2.44 -20.38 -11.96
N GLU A 17 1.47 -19.56 -11.63
CA GLU A 17 0.06 -19.74 -12.00
C GLU A 17 -0.24 -19.05 -13.32
N LYS A 18 0.04 -17.75 -13.40
CA LYS A 18 -0.15 -16.96 -14.62
C LYS A 18 0.84 -15.80 -14.72
N THR A 19 1.06 -15.36 -15.95
CA THR A 19 1.77 -14.12 -16.27
C THR A 19 0.82 -13.21 -17.03
N ILE A 20 0.72 -11.96 -16.61
CA ILE A 20 -0.10 -10.93 -17.29
C ILE A 20 0.74 -9.69 -17.54
N GLU A 21 0.35 -8.90 -18.55
CA GLU A 21 0.90 -7.58 -18.79
C GLU A 21 -0.19 -6.54 -18.54
N GLN A 22 0.11 -5.56 -17.67
CA GLN A 22 -0.82 -4.50 -17.30
C GLN A 22 -0.06 -3.18 -17.17
N GLN A 23 -0.54 -2.15 -17.87
CA GLN A 23 0.01 -0.78 -17.79
C GLN A 23 1.53 -0.70 -18.06
N GLY A 24 2.07 -1.63 -18.84
CA GLY A 24 3.51 -1.70 -19.17
C GLY A 24 4.36 -2.46 -18.13
N TYR A 25 3.73 -3.12 -17.16
CA TYR A 25 4.36 -3.99 -16.16
C TYR A 25 4.08 -5.45 -16.47
N ARG A 26 5.08 -6.31 -16.21
CA ARG A 26 4.92 -7.77 -16.29
C ARG A 26 4.69 -8.32 -14.89
N ILE A 27 3.56 -8.99 -14.71
CA ILE A 27 3.08 -9.46 -13.43
C ILE A 27 3.10 -10.98 -13.41
N TYR A 28 3.82 -11.55 -12.46
CA TYR A 28 3.91 -12.98 -12.21
C TYR A 28 3.08 -13.31 -10.97
N ILE A 29 2.04 -14.11 -11.14
CA ILE A 29 1.20 -14.57 -10.06
C ILE A 29 1.57 -16.02 -9.77
N SER A 30 2.03 -16.28 -8.55
CA SER A 30 2.38 -17.61 -8.09
C SER A 30 1.27 -18.20 -7.21
N ALA A 31 1.08 -19.52 -7.35
CA ALA A 31 0.20 -20.32 -6.52
C ALA A 31 0.97 -20.88 -5.31
N GLU A 32 1.14 -22.20 -5.24
CA GLU A 32 1.80 -22.91 -4.12
C GLU A 32 3.25 -22.50 -3.94
N GLU A 33 3.64 -22.25 -2.70
CA GLU A 33 5.01 -21.92 -2.32
C GLU A 33 5.72 -23.16 -1.75
N TYR A 34 6.84 -23.55 -2.37
CA TYR A 34 7.65 -24.68 -1.94
C TYR A 34 8.75 -24.29 -0.95
N ALA A 35 9.27 -23.06 -1.07
CA ALA A 35 10.26 -22.52 -0.16
C ALA A 35 10.23 -20.99 -0.16
N ARG A 36 10.54 -20.39 0.98
CA ARG A 36 10.63 -18.95 1.16
C ARG A 36 11.51 -18.59 2.34
N ASP A 37 11.98 -17.36 2.40
CA ASP A 37 12.60 -16.83 3.61
C ASP A 37 11.54 -16.48 4.70
N LEU A 38 12.00 -16.02 5.86
CA LEU A 38 11.12 -15.66 6.98
C LEU A 38 10.26 -14.43 6.68
N SER A 39 10.79 -13.49 5.90
CA SER A 39 10.05 -12.31 5.46
C SER A 39 9.37 -12.62 4.15
N ALA A 40 8.06 -12.74 4.19
CA ALA A 40 7.27 -13.17 3.05
C ALA A 40 6.15 -12.19 2.71
N PRO A 41 6.49 -10.97 2.22
CA PRO A 41 5.47 -10.06 1.75
C PRO A 41 4.66 -10.69 0.62
N PRO A 42 3.34 -10.46 0.55
CA PRO A 42 2.49 -11.07 -0.47
C PRO A 42 2.76 -10.52 -1.89
N ALA A 43 3.43 -9.38 -1.98
CA ALA A 43 3.84 -8.79 -3.26
C ALA A 43 5.24 -8.17 -3.15
N MET A 44 5.89 -8.02 -4.28
CA MET A 44 7.16 -7.30 -4.44
C MET A 44 7.36 -6.91 -5.90
N SER A 45 8.09 -5.81 -6.12
CA SER A 45 8.48 -5.34 -7.45
C SER A 45 9.99 -5.34 -7.65
N LEU A 46 10.41 -5.51 -8.90
CA LEU A 46 11.80 -5.37 -9.36
C LEU A 46 11.79 -4.69 -10.74
N GLY A 47 12.02 -3.41 -10.76
CA GLY A 47 11.83 -2.59 -11.96
C GLY A 47 10.39 -2.70 -12.47
N LYS A 48 10.21 -3.16 -13.71
CA LYS A 48 8.87 -3.36 -14.30
C LYS A 48 8.28 -4.77 -14.11
N GLU A 49 8.92 -5.58 -13.31
CA GLU A 49 8.44 -6.92 -12.98
C GLU A 49 7.82 -6.92 -11.58
N ILE A 50 6.59 -7.41 -11.47
CA ILE A 50 5.82 -7.51 -10.24
C ILE A 50 5.56 -8.97 -9.93
N PHE A 51 5.80 -9.37 -8.70
CA PHE A 51 5.62 -10.74 -8.23
C PHE A 51 4.55 -10.77 -7.14
N ILE A 52 3.44 -11.44 -7.44
CA ILE A 52 2.34 -11.65 -6.49
C ILE A 52 2.40 -13.07 -5.98
N ARG A 53 2.41 -13.21 -4.65
CA ARG A 53 2.49 -14.48 -3.93
C ARG A 53 1.12 -14.79 -3.35
N ARG A 54 0.29 -15.45 -4.17
CA ARG A 54 -1.14 -15.67 -3.87
C ARG A 54 -1.36 -16.48 -2.59
N GLU A 55 -0.53 -17.51 -2.35
CA GLU A 55 -0.61 -18.28 -1.11
C GLU A 55 -0.25 -17.45 0.13
N SER A 56 0.79 -16.60 0.05
CA SER A 56 1.13 -15.67 1.13
C SER A 56 0.03 -14.63 1.36
N LEU A 57 -0.60 -14.11 0.29
CA LEU A 57 -1.75 -13.23 0.40
C LEU A 57 -2.93 -13.92 1.09
N ARG A 58 -3.32 -15.11 0.63
CA ARG A 58 -4.44 -15.87 1.21
C ARG A 58 -4.24 -16.12 2.71
N ARG A 59 -3.01 -16.44 3.11
CA ARG A 59 -2.67 -16.63 4.52
C ARG A 59 -2.81 -15.33 5.32
N MET A 60 -2.30 -14.21 4.79
CA MET A 60 -2.44 -12.89 5.42
C MET A 60 -3.92 -12.50 5.58
N LEU A 61 -4.76 -12.76 4.57
CA LEU A 61 -6.20 -12.49 4.63
C LEU A 61 -6.89 -13.37 5.67
N TRP A 62 -6.53 -14.64 5.76
CA TRP A 62 -7.00 -15.56 6.79
C TRP A 62 -6.65 -15.04 8.20
N GLU A 63 -5.40 -14.66 8.43
CA GLU A 63 -4.95 -14.14 9.72
C GLU A 63 -5.74 -12.87 10.12
N LYS A 64 -5.98 -11.95 9.17
CA LYS A 64 -6.79 -10.76 9.42
C LYS A 64 -8.27 -11.07 9.69
N LEU A 65 -8.82 -12.06 9.00
CA LEU A 65 -10.18 -12.53 9.25
C LEU A 65 -10.32 -13.10 10.66
N GLU A 66 -9.38 -13.95 11.09
CA GLU A 66 -9.39 -14.55 12.43
C GLU A 66 -9.19 -13.48 13.52
N GLU A 67 -8.29 -12.52 13.30
CA GLU A 67 -8.11 -11.38 14.21
C GLU A 67 -9.42 -10.58 14.36
N TRP A 68 -10.09 -10.28 13.26
CA TRP A 68 -11.36 -9.57 13.30
C TRP A 68 -12.46 -10.38 13.99
N ARG A 69 -12.54 -11.69 13.74
CA ARG A 69 -13.54 -12.60 14.31
C ARG A 69 -13.52 -12.63 15.83
N TRP A 70 -12.38 -12.35 16.43
CA TRP A 70 -12.24 -12.36 17.90
C TRP A 70 -13.15 -11.36 18.60
N ASN A 71 -13.23 -10.13 18.10
CA ASN A 71 -14.03 -9.04 18.72
C ASN A 71 -15.13 -8.51 17.79
N LYS A 72 -15.12 -8.85 16.52
CA LYS A 72 -16.05 -8.38 15.49
C LYS A 72 -16.33 -6.87 15.52
N PRO A 73 -15.30 -6.00 15.57
CA PRO A 73 -15.51 -4.58 15.66
C PRO A 73 -16.22 -4.04 14.40
N ASP A 74 -17.07 -3.02 14.56
CA ASP A 74 -17.66 -2.32 13.43
C ASP A 74 -16.66 -1.31 12.85
N ASN A 75 -15.84 -1.77 11.94
CA ASN A 75 -14.77 -1.01 11.30
C ASN A 75 -14.67 -1.36 9.79
N ALA A 76 -13.68 -0.77 9.12
CA ALA A 76 -13.46 -1.00 7.69
C ALA A 76 -13.22 -2.49 7.37
N MET A 77 -12.49 -3.23 8.21
CA MET A 77 -12.29 -4.68 8.04
C MET A 77 -13.62 -5.44 8.11
N GLY A 78 -14.47 -5.13 9.09
CA GLY A 78 -15.80 -5.72 9.20
C GLY A 78 -16.67 -5.44 7.98
N ARG A 79 -16.57 -4.24 7.39
CA ARG A 79 -17.27 -3.89 6.15
C ARG A 79 -16.76 -4.69 4.97
N ALA A 80 -15.44 -4.83 4.81
CA ALA A 80 -14.84 -5.68 3.77
C ALA A 80 -15.29 -7.14 3.89
N ILE A 81 -15.23 -7.71 5.09
CA ILE A 81 -15.63 -9.09 5.36
C ILE A 81 -17.13 -9.33 5.03
N ARG A 82 -18.00 -8.41 5.39
CA ARG A 82 -19.46 -8.53 5.09
C ARG A 82 -19.79 -8.53 3.60
N CYS A 83 -18.86 -8.16 2.74
CA CYS A 83 -19.05 -8.27 1.29
C CYS A 83 -18.88 -9.69 0.76
N TYR A 84 -18.43 -10.64 1.59
CA TYR A 84 -18.21 -12.04 1.23
C TYR A 84 -19.03 -12.96 2.12
N GLU A 85 -19.40 -14.14 1.61
CA GLU A 85 -20.29 -15.08 2.30
C GLU A 85 -19.51 -16.05 3.21
N PHE A 86 -18.71 -15.53 4.12
CA PHE A 86 -17.83 -16.32 5.02
C PHE A 86 -18.60 -17.28 5.94
N ASP A 87 -19.87 -17.03 6.22
CA ASP A 87 -20.67 -17.91 7.07
C ASP A 87 -21.24 -19.12 6.29
N ASN A 88 -21.29 -19.06 4.96
CA ASN A 88 -21.80 -20.13 4.11
C ASN A 88 -20.69 -21.06 3.66
N ASP A 89 -19.63 -20.53 3.07
CA ASP A 89 -18.46 -21.28 2.59
C ASP A 89 -17.19 -20.44 2.81
N LEU A 90 -16.47 -20.77 3.86
CA LEU A 90 -15.28 -20.06 4.27
C LEU A 90 -14.17 -20.09 3.22
N ASP A 91 -13.93 -21.25 2.62
CA ASP A 91 -12.85 -21.41 1.64
C ASP A 91 -13.18 -20.66 0.35
N ALA A 92 -14.39 -20.78 -0.16
CA ALA A 92 -14.84 -20.07 -1.35
C ALA A 92 -14.82 -18.54 -1.14
N ALA A 93 -15.30 -18.05 0.00
CA ALA A 93 -15.27 -16.63 0.34
C ALA A 93 -13.84 -16.09 0.46
N LEU A 94 -12.93 -16.86 1.07
CA LEU A 94 -11.52 -16.50 1.18
C LEU A 94 -10.82 -16.50 -0.19
N ASP A 95 -11.17 -17.42 -1.08
CA ASP A 95 -10.65 -17.44 -2.45
C ASP A 95 -11.15 -16.25 -3.27
N GLN A 96 -12.42 -15.87 -3.14
CA GLN A 96 -12.97 -14.66 -3.77
C GLN A 96 -12.27 -13.39 -3.26
N MET A 97 -12.09 -13.28 -1.95
CA MET A 97 -11.37 -12.16 -1.35
C MET A 97 -9.90 -12.13 -1.82
N THR A 98 -9.25 -13.30 -1.91
CA THR A 98 -7.86 -13.40 -2.39
C THR A 98 -7.72 -12.95 -3.85
N GLU A 99 -8.67 -13.30 -4.71
CA GLU A 99 -8.65 -12.84 -6.12
C GLU A 99 -8.82 -11.32 -6.21
N ALA A 100 -9.78 -10.74 -5.47
CA ALA A 100 -10.01 -9.30 -5.43
C ALA A 100 -8.78 -8.53 -4.91
N GLU A 101 -8.16 -9.01 -3.83
CA GLU A 101 -7.00 -8.36 -3.24
C GLU A 101 -5.70 -8.65 -4.02
N THR A 102 -5.65 -9.67 -4.87
CA THR A 102 -4.57 -9.86 -5.86
C THR A 102 -4.50 -8.66 -6.81
N GLU A 103 -5.65 -8.19 -7.30
CA GLU A 103 -5.69 -6.97 -8.14
C GLU A 103 -5.27 -5.72 -7.36
N SER A 104 -5.72 -5.58 -6.12
CA SER A 104 -5.35 -4.45 -5.24
C SER A 104 -3.84 -4.40 -5.02
N LEU A 105 -3.20 -5.56 -4.80
CA LEU A 105 -1.74 -5.65 -4.66
C LEU A 105 -0.99 -5.30 -5.95
N VAL A 106 -1.49 -5.73 -7.11
CA VAL A 106 -0.91 -5.34 -8.40
C VAL A 106 -0.91 -3.82 -8.56
N LEU A 107 -2.04 -3.18 -8.25
CA LEU A 107 -2.18 -1.72 -8.32
C LEU A 107 -1.25 -1.01 -7.33
N HIS A 108 -1.09 -1.57 -6.13
CA HIS A 108 -0.18 -1.05 -5.12
C HIS A 108 1.28 -1.11 -5.61
N GLU A 109 1.75 -2.24 -6.10
CA GLU A 109 3.12 -2.40 -6.61
C GLU A 109 3.39 -1.49 -7.83
N ILE A 110 2.41 -1.32 -8.73
CA ILE A 110 2.51 -0.34 -9.83
C ILE A 110 2.68 1.07 -9.27
N GLY A 111 1.91 1.43 -8.25
CA GLY A 111 2.02 2.71 -7.55
C GLY A 111 3.40 2.92 -6.93
N GLU A 112 3.93 1.90 -6.25
CA GLU A 112 5.26 1.91 -5.65
C GLU A 112 6.37 2.15 -6.68
N VAL A 113 6.31 1.46 -7.83
CA VAL A 113 7.29 1.67 -8.91
C VAL A 113 7.16 3.09 -9.48
N ARG A 114 5.93 3.55 -9.75
CA ARG A 114 5.70 4.91 -10.28
C ARG A 114 6.17 6.01 -9.33
N ALA A 115 5.92 5.85 -8.04
CA ALA A 115 6.42 6.77 -7.02
C ALA A 115 7.95 6.75 -6.97
N GLY A 116 8.57 5.57 -7.05
CA GLY A 116 10.02 5.42 -7.16
C GLY A 116 10.59 6.12 -8.39
N ASP A 117 10.01 5.90 -9.56
CA ASP A 117 10.42 6.56 -10.81
C ASP A 117 10.29 8.09 -10.72
N ALA A 118 9.23 8.60 -10.09
CA ALA A 118 9.00 10.04 -9.92
C ALA A 118 9.98 10.72 -8.95
N LEU A 119 10.47 10.00 -7.95
CA LEU A 119 11.35 10.53 -6.90
C LEU A 119 12.84 10.27 -7.18
N GLY A 120 13.18 9.23 -7.93
CA GLY A 120 14.54 8.89 -8.34
C GLY A 120 15.43 8.37 -7.20
N ASP A 121 16.72 8.22 -7.52
CA ASP A 121 17.71 7.63 -6.61
C ASP A 121 17.95 8.46 -5.34
N CYS A 122 17.83 9.79 -5.44
CA CYS A 122 17.98 10.70 -4.28
C CYS A 122 17.01 10.38 -3.14
N TRP A 123 15.83 9.84 -3.45
CA TRP A 123 14.90 9.37 -2.43
C TRP A 123 15.43 8.17 -1.66
N HIS A 124 16.03 7.20 -2.35
CA HIS A 124 16.61 6.01 -1.71
C HIS A 124 17.79 6.39 -0.82
N GLU A 125 18.68 7.24 -1.31
CA GLU A 125 19.83 7.75 -0.54
C GLU A 125 19.36 8.48 0.72
N MET A 126 18.32 9.31 0.60
CA MET A 126 17.72 10.02 1.73
C MET A 126 17.17 9.05 2.78
N ILE A 127 16.38 8.05 2.36
CA ILE A 127 15.79 7.06 3.30
C ILE A 127 16.88 6.24 4.01
N GLU A 128 17.93 5.85 3.31
CA GLU A 128 19.05 5.11 3.90
C GLU A 128 19.81 5.92 4.97
N ALA A 129 19.77 7.24 4.88
CA ALA A 129 20.39 8.14 5.89
C ALA A 129 19.60 8.19 7.22
N PHE A 130 18.35 7.71 7.27
CA PHE A 130 17.47 7.82 8.45
C PHE A 130 17.11 6.47 9.10
N PRO A 131 18.03 5.52 9.29
CA PRO A 131 17.67 4.16 9.69
C PRO A 131 16.98 4.13 11.06
N ARG A 132 15.84 3.49 11.13
CA ARG A 132 15.04 3.24 12.35
C ARG A 132 14.63 4.52 13.09
N SER A 133 14.38 5.61 12.38
CA SER A 133 13.92 6.87 12.94
C SER A 133 12.43 7.12 12.71
N ARG A 134 11.85 8.06 13.48
CA ARG A 134 10.49 8.54 13.22
C ARG A 134 10.40 9.18 11.83
N LEU A 135 11.44 9.94 11.44
CA LEU A 135 11.51 10.58 10.13
C LEU A 135 11.47 9.55 8.99
N GLU A 136 12.16 8.40 9.14
CA GLU A 136 12.07 7.31 8.14
C GLU A 136 10.62 6.85 7.96
N LEU A 137 9.87 6.64 9.06
CA LEU A 137 8.48 6.22 8.99
C LEU A 137 7.58 7.28 8.34
N MET A 138 7.82 8.55 8.66
CA MET A 138 7.08 9.67 8.07
C MET A 138 7.36 9.80 6.56
N ALA A 139 8.62 9.75 6.16
CA ALA A 139 9.00 9.82 4.75
C ALA A 139 8.44 8.63 3.95
N ARG A 140 8.50 7.42 4.48
CA ARG A 140 7.87 6.25 3.85
C ARG A 140 6.37 6.46 3.68
N ALA A 141 5.67 6.98 4.69
CA ALA A 141 4.24 7.26 4.60
C ALA A 141 3.91 8.32 3.53
N VAL A 142 4.76 9.34 3.34
CA VAL A 142 4.65 10.31 2.23
C VAL A 142 4.74 9.60 0.88
N ARG A 143 5.72 8.71 0.69
CA ARG A 143 5.87 7.94 -0.56
C ARG A 143 4.70 6.99 -0.79
N ASP A 144 4.24 6.31 0.25
CA ASP A 144 3.12 5.37 0.17
C ASP A 144 1.83 6.10 -0.26
N HIS A 145 1.56 7.31 0.28
CA HIS A 145 0.43 8.12 -0.17
C HIS A 145 0.57 8.61 -1.61
N LEU A 146 1.78 8.94 -2.05
CA LEU A 146 2.03 9.24 -3.46
C LEU A 146 1.74 8.02 -4.34
N ALA A 147 2.23 6.84 -3.97
CA ALA A 147 2.00 5.59 -4.68
C ALA A 147 0.50 5.26 -4.78
N ASP A 148 -0.22 5.39 -3.67
CA ASP A 148 -1.66 5.17 -3.61
C ASP A 148 -2.44 6.15 -4.52
N ALA A 149 -2.07 7.42 -4.53
CA ALA A 149 -2.70 8.42 -5.38
C ALA A 149 -2.35 8.27 -6.87
N LEU A 150 -1.21 7.64 -7.19
CA LEU A 150 -0.79 7.39 -8.57
C LEU A 150 -1.44 6.15 -9.21
N SER A 151 -1.91 5.19 -8.41
CA SER A 151 -2.38 3.91 -8.94
C SER A 151 -3.53 3.29 -8.13
N THR A 152 -3.34 2.99 -6.86
CA THR A 152 -4.26 2.17 -6.07
C THR A 152 -5.62 2.83 -5.92
N LEU A 153 -5.69 3.99 -5.32
CA LEU A 153 -6.96 4.67 -5.01
C LEU A 153 -7.76 5.05 -6.25
N PRO A 154 -7.18 5.70 -7.29
CA PRO A 154 -7.93 6.02 -8.50
C PRO A 154 -8.59 4.78 -9.11
N SER A 155 -7.83 3.67 -9.19
CA SER A 155 -8.34 2.44 -9.79
C SER A 155 -9.41 1.75 -8.95
N LEU A 156 -9.31 1.76 -7.61
CA LEU A 156 -10.33 1.20 -6.73
C LEU A 156 -11.64 2.00 -6.77
N ILE A 157 -11.54 3.32 -6.87
CA ILE A 157 -12.70 4.22 -6.97
C ILE A 157 -13.38 4.06 -8.34
N GLU A 158 -12.61 4.12 -9.44
CA GLU A 158 -13.13 3.99 -10.80
C GLU A 158 -13.87 2.66 -11.03
N ARG A 159 -13.36 1.57 -10.48
CA ARG A 159 -13.97 0.25 -10.59
C ARG A 159 -15.23 0.07 -9.72
N ALA A 160 -15.51 1.03 -8.84
CA ALA A 160 -16.62 0.96 -7.88
C ALA A 160 -16.66 -0.40 -7.15
N HIS A 161 -15.52 -0.84 -6.61
CA HIS A 161 -15.39 -2.13 -5.93
C HIS A 161 -15.33 -1.97 -4.40
N PRO A 162 -16.47 -1.88 -3.71
CA PRO A 162 -16.55 -1.60 -2.28
C PRO A 162 -15.70 -2.52 -1.39
N PRO A 163 -15.65 -3.86 -1.62
CA PRO A 163 -14.85 -4.75 -0.77
C PRO A 163 -13.39 -4.36 -0.70
N ALA A 164 -12.74 -4.12 -1.85
CA ALA A 164 -11.34 -3.74 -1.92
C ALA A 164 -11.09 -2.34 -1.34
N LEU A 165 -12.03 -1.41 -1.55
CA LEU A 165 -11.92 -0.08 -0.95
C LEU A 165 -12.04 -0.13 0.58
N HIS A 166 -12.98 -0.91 1.12
CA HIS A 166 -13.06 -1.16 2.58
C HIS A 166 -11.78 -1.82 3.10
N PHE A 167 -11.22 -2.79 2.38
CA PHE A 167 -10.00 -3.47 2.78
C PHE A 167 -8.78 -2.54 2.74
N TYR A 168 -8.69 -1.64 1.75
CA TYR A 168 -7.67 -0.59 1.71
C TYR A 168 -7.69 0.25 3.00
N PHE A 169 -8.86 0.75 3.40
CA PHE A 169 -9.01 1.55 4.62
C PHE A 169 -8.80 0.74 5.90
N ALA A 170 -9.09 -0.56 5.90
CA ALA A 170 -8.75 -1.46 7.00
C ALA A 170 -7.24 -1.58 7.23
N ASN A 171 -6.44 -1.42 6.18
CA ASN A 171 -4.97 -1.47 6.23
C ASN A 171 -4.31 -0.08 6.35
N LEU A 172 -5.08 0.99 6.28
CA LEU A 172 -4.57 2.35 6.49
C LEU A 172 -4.30 2.58 7.98
N SER A 173 -3.05 2.45 8.38
CA SER A 173 -2.64 2.45 9.80
C SER A 173 -1.34 3.22 10.03
N GLY A 174 -0.96 3.37 11.30
CA GLY A 174 0.32 3.95 11.71
C GLY A 174 0.51 5.37 11.17
N MET A 175 1.71 5.64 10.65
CA MET A 175 2.10 6.96 10.17
C MET A 175 1.25 7.41 8.97
N ARG A 176 0.86 6.50 8.06
CA ARG A 176 -0.01 6.83 6.93
C ARG A 176 -1.34 7.42 7.39
N LYS A 177 -1.98 6.82 8.39
CA LYS A 177 -3.21 7.34 8.99
C LYS A 177 -3.00 8.70 9.66
N GLN A 178 -1.85 8.92 10.29
CA GLN A 178 -1.57 10.14 11.04
C GLN A 178 -1.36 11.36 10.14
N ILE A 179 -0.68 11.20 9.01
CA ILE A 179 -0.35 12.33 8.13
C ILE A 179 -1.45 12.65 7.10
N TYR A 180 -2.47 11.79 6.95
CA TYR A 180 -3.58 12.01 6.03
C TYR A 180 -4.95 11.72 6.67
N PRO A 181 -5.33 12.45 7.74
CA PRO A 181 -6.62 12.25 8.40
C PRO A 181 -7.83 12.52 7.50
N ALA A 182 -7.76 13.52 6.59
CA ALA A 182 -8.86 13.82 5.69
C ALA A 182 -9.27 12.64 4.79
N LEU A 183 -8.35 11.73 4.48
CA LEU A 183 -8.66 10.54 3.71
C LEU A 183 -9.61 9.59 4.46
N LEU A 184 -9.45 9.50 5.79
CA LEU A 184 -10.37 8.74 6.63
C LEU A 184 -11.73 9.42 6.77
N ASP A 185 -11.76 10.74 6.89
CA ASP A 185 -13.00 11.50 6.97
C ASP A 185 -13.82 11.33 5.68
N ALA A 186 -13.16 11.39 4.53
CA ALA A 186 -13.80 11.12 3.24
C ALA A 186 -14.28 9.67 3.10
N TYR A 187 -13.54 8.70 3.65
CA TYR A 187 -14.01 7.32 3.71
C TYR A 187 -15.27 7.17 4.57
N HIS A 188 -15.32 7.80 5.74
CA HIS A 188 -16.51 7.78 6.59
C HIS A 188 -17.70 8.44 5.91
N HIS A 189 -17.48 9.57 5.22
CA HIS A 189 -18.51 10.22 4.41
C HIS A 189 -19.05 9.29 3.32
N TRP A 190 -18.17 8.63 2.56
CA TRP A 190 -18.59 7.65 1.56
C TRP A 190 -19.42 6.51 2.16
N VAL A 191 -19.00 5.97 3.32
CA VAL A 191 -19.74 4.89 4.00
C VAL A 191 -21.12 5.33 4.47
N GLU A 192 -21.26 6.59 4.93
CA GLU A 192 -22.52 7.12 5.46
C GLU A 192 -23.48 7.56 4.36
N TYR A 193 -22.99 8.23 3.33
CA TYR A 193 -23.81 8.88 2.30
C TYR A 193 -23.75 8.19 0.93
N ASN A 194 -22.92 7.17 0.77
CA ASN A 194 -22.64 6.53 -0.52
C ASN A 194 -22.16 7.53 -1.60
N ASP A 195 -21.47 8.58 -1.18
CA ASP A 195 -20.91 9.63 -2.03
C ASP A 195 -19.38 9.56 -2.02
N VAL A 196 -18.80 9.18 -3.16
CA VAL A 196 -17.37 8.98 -3.34
C VAL A 196 -16.61 10.24 -3.73
N SER A 197 -17.32 11.33 -4.01
CA SER A 197 -16.74 12.57 -4.57
C SER A 197 -15.63 13.18 -3.73
N GLN A 198 -15.71 13.11 -2.40
CA GLN A 198 -14.66 13.58 -1.52
C GLN A 198 -13.38 12.74 -1.65
N LEU A 199 -13.50 11.42 -1.79
CA LEU A 199 -12.34 10.54 -2.04
C LEU A 199 -11.69 10.86 -3.39
N GLU A 200 -12.48 11.04 -4.45
CA GLU A 200 -11.98 11.43 -5.78
C GLU A 200 -11.19 12.73 -5.70
N HIS A 201 -11.77 13.76 -5.07
CA HIS A 201 -11.10 15.05 -4.89
C HIS A 201 -9.77 14.93 -4.12
N LEU A 202 -9.74 14.17 -3.03
CA LEU A 202 -8.54 13.98 -2.23
C LEU A 202 -7.46 13.16 -2.96
N VAL A 203 -7.84 12.21 -3.80
CA VAL A 203 -6.89 11.47 -4.65
C VAL A 203 -6.23 12.39 -5.66
N ASP A 204 -7.00 13.25 -6.33
CA ASP A 204 -6.48 14.18 -7.33
C ASP A 204 -5.55 15.23 -6.71
N THR A 205 -5.98 15.84 -5.60
CA THR A 205 -5.17 16.83 -4.87
C THR A 205 -3.97 16.19 -4.19
N GLY A 206 -4.14 15.00 -3.62
CA GLY A 206 -3.10 14.25 -2.91
C GLY A 206 -1.91 13.89 -3.81
N ARG A 207 -2.15 13.59 -5.09
CA ARG A 207 -1.07 13.30 -6.04
C ARG A 207 -0.05 14.42 -6.12
N GLN A 208 -0.49 15.66 -6.33
CA GLN A 208 0.40 16.82 -6.41
C GLN A 208 1.00 17.17 -5.05
N HIS A 209 0.19 17.12 -4.02
CA HIS A 209 0.60 17.43 -2.65
C HIS A 209 1.75 16.53 -2.18
N TRP A 210 1.56 15.21 -2.23
CA TRP A 210 2.57 14.27 -1.74
C TRP A 210 3.84 14.26 -2.60
N LEU A 211 3.71 14.50 -3.92
CA LEU A 211 4.89 14.70 -4.78
C LEU A 211 5.68 15.95 -4.35
N GLN A 212 5.01 17.06 -4.12
CA GLN A 212 5.66 18.28 -3.66
C GLN A 212 6.32 18.13 -2.29
N VAL A 213 5.65 17.46 -1.34
CA VAL A 213 6.22 17.17 -0.02
C VAL A 213 7.48 16.31 -0.18
N ALA A 214 7.43 15.24 -0.95
CA ALA A 214 8.57 14.37 -1.18
C ALA A 214 9.75 15.11 -1.85
N GLN A 215 9.49 15.97 -2.83
CA GLN A 215 10.53 16.80 -3.46
C GLN A 215 11.17 17.78 -2.48
N GLN A 216 10.37 18.41 -1.61
CA GLN A 216 10.89 19.30 -0.56
C GLN A 216 11.74 18.54 0.46
N LEU A 217 11.39 17.31 0.80
CA LEU A 217 12.21 16.46 1.67
C LEU A 217 13.57 16.17 1.03
N ILE A 218 13.60 15.81 -0.26
CA ILE A 218 14.86 15.61 -1.00
C ILE A 218 15.72 16.89 -0.97
N GLN A 219 15.13 18.04 -1.26
CA GLN A 219 15.85 19.33 -1.24
C GLN A 219 16.45 19.65 0.13
N LEU A 220 15.71 19.41 1.21
CA LEU A 220 16.21 19.58 2.58
C LEU A 220 17.37 18.63 2.87
N HIS A 221 17.26 17.37 2.43
CA HIS A 221 18.35 16.39 2.58
C HIS A 221 19.63 16.83 1.83
N GLU A 222 19.48 17.26 0.59
CA GLU A 222 20.60 17.72 -0.25
C GLU A 222 21.28 19.00 0.28
N SER A 223 20.53 19.84 1.00
CA SER A 223 21.06 21.07 1.58
C SER A 223 22.14 20.83 2.64
N ARG A 224 22.23 19.61 3.20
CA ARG A 224 23.19 19.19 4.24
C ARG A 224 23.22 20.08 5.47
N VAL A 225 22.15 20.81 5.76
CA VAL A 225 22.05 21.67 6.95
C VAL A 225 21.95 20.79 8.20
N ARG A 226 22.58 21.22 9.29
CA ARG A 226 22.64 20.46 10.56
C ARG A 226 21.26 20.18 11.17
N THR A 227 20.26 20.99 10.89
CA THR A 227 18.87 20.87 11.37
C THR A 227 17.95 20.15 10.39
N ALA A 228 18.46 19.68 9.25
CA ALA A 228 17.63 19.15 8.16
C ALA A 228 16.62 18.09 8.61
N TRP A 229 16.97 17.20 9.55
CA TRP A 229 16.05 16.17 10.05
C TRP A 229 14.85 16.74 10.79
N GLN A 230 15.08 17.72 11.66
CA GLN A 230 14.00 18.41 12.41
C GLN A 230 13.13 19.23 11.47
N ASP A 231 13.75 19.88 10.48
CA ASP A 231 13.05 20.67 9.47
C ASP A 231 12.18 19.76 8.58
N MET A 232 12.64 18.54 8.25
CA MET A 232 11.91 17.55 7.49
C MET A 232 10.71 16.99 8.27
N GLU A 233 10.87 16.64 9.56
CA GLU A 233 9.75 16.22 10.41
C GLU A 233 8.71 17.34 10.52
N SER A 234 9.15 18.58 10.79
CA SER A 234 8.28 19.75 10.87
C SER A 234 7.57 20.05 9.54
N LEU A 235 8.23 19.82 8.41
CA LEU A 235 7.62 19.96 7.09
C LEU A 235 6.45 18.99 6.93
N ILE A 236 6.66 17.68 7.21
CA ILE A 236 5.59 16.68 7.07
C ILE A 236 4.44 16.98 8.02
N GLU A 237 4.73 17.34 9.28
CA GLU A 237 3.70 17.70 10.27
C GLU A 237 2.86 18.91 9.84
N LYS A 238 3.45 19.93 9.22
CA LYS A 238 2.75 21.11 8.70
C LYS A 238 1.98 20.84 7.40
N LYS A 239 2.33 19.78 6.70
CA LYS A 239 1.77 19.42 5.40
C LYS A 239 0.83 18.19 5.48
N GLN A 240 0.34 17.86 6.67
CA GLN A 240 -0.74 16.91 6.83
C GLN A 240 -2.00 17.35 6.08
N LEU A 241 -2.72 16.41 5.48
CA LEU A 241 -3.98 16.64 4.77
C LEU A 241 -5.18 16.08 5.54
#